data_79f47b15e262ec4acec56921bbfb3762
#
_entry.id   79f47b15e262ec4acec56921bbfb3762
#
_cell.length_a   1.000
_cell.length_b   1.000
_cell.length_c   1.000
_cell.angle_alpha   90.00
_cell.angle_beta   90.00
_cell.angle_gamma   90.00
#
_symmetry.space_group_name_H-M   'P 1'
#
loop_
_entity.id
_entity.type
_entity.pdbx_description
1 polymer ?
#
loop_
_entity_poly.entity_id
_entity_poly.type
_entity_poly.pdbx_seq_one_letter_code
_entity_poly.pdbx_strand_id
1 'polypeptide(L)'
;MTAEKEPRTFTGAVGVADRRLALVSDDPRRIEAFRREHPGVREIDGTGKVLMPGLINTHCHVAMTLQRGYADDIALMKWLHEYIWPFEAQQTPDEIVLGAEMGIVEMLLGGVTT
;
A
#
# COMPACT_ATOMS: atom_id res chain seq x y z
N MET A 1 2.28 -26.91 -16.52
CA MET A 1 2.47 -26.65 -15.07
C MET A 1 3.79 -25.94 -14.92
N THR A 2 3.80 -24.61 -14.85
CA THR A 2 4.98 -23.83 -14.50
C THR A 2 5.19 -23.98 -13.01
N ALA A 3 6.32 -24.57 -12.61
CA ALA A 3 6.71 -24.62 -11.21
C ALA A 3 6.77 -23.17 -10.71
N GLU A 4 5.89 -22.80 -9.78
CA GLU A 4 6.03 -21.54 -9.03
C GLU A 4 7.40 -21.60 -8.34
N LYS A 5 8.29 -20.68 -8.73
CA LYS A 5 9.57 -20.52 -8.03
C LYS A 5 9.23 -20.02 -6.63
N GLU A 6 9.72 -20.74 -5.63
CA GLU A 6 9.58 -20.29 -4.26
C GLU A 6 10.07 -18.83 -4.10
N PRO A 7 9.37 -18.02 -3.30
CA PRO A 7 9.76 -16.65 -3.05
C PRO A 7 11.16 -16.65 -2.38
N ARG A 8 12.08 -15.89 -2.96
CA ARG A 8 13.43 -15.73 -2.41
C ARG A 8 13.76 -14.26 -2.19
N THR A 9 14.52 -13.98 -1.16
CA THR A 9 15.17 -12.69 -0.97
C THR A 9 16.59 -12.74 -1.51
N PHE A 10 17.06 -11.66 -2.11
CA PHE A 10 18.42 -11.52 -2.60
C PHE A 10 18.84 -10.05 -2.61
N THR A 11 20.13 -9.78 -2.57
CA THR A 11 20.67 -8.44 -2.77
C THR A 11 20.87 -8.19 -4.25
N GLY A 12 20.29 -7.14 -4.79
CA GLY A 12 20.34 -6.84 -6.22
C GLY A 12 19.70 -5.51 -6.55
N ALA A 13 19.30 -5.33 -7.81
CA ALA A 13 18.63 -4.14 -8.28
C ALA A 13 17.30 -4.45 -8.95
N VAL A 14 16.39 -3.49 -8.84
CA VAL A 14 15.12 -3.45 -9.57
C VAL A 14 15.12 -2.22 -10.46
N GLY A 15 14.88 -2.40 -11.75
CA GLY A 15 14.70 -1.33 -12.72
C GLY A 15 13.25 -1.23 -13.17
N VAL A 16 12.74 -0.01 -13.24
CA VAL A 16 11.38 0.29 -13.71
C VAL A 16 11.46 1.10 -14.99
N ALA A 17 10.80 0.65 -16.04
CA ALA A 17 10.60 1.39 -17.28
C ALA A 17 9.13 1.25 -17.70
N ASP A 18 8.54 2.32 -18.23
CA ASP A 18 7.14 2.35 -18.68
C ASP A 18 6.14 1.82 -17.64
N ARG A 19 6.36 2.16 -16.36
CA ARG A 19 5.54 1.75 -15.21
C ARG A 19 5.52 0.23 -14.97
N ARG A 20 6.53 -0.50 -15.47
CA ARG A 20 6.66 -1.95 -15.30
C ARG A 20 8.04 -2.30 -14.77
N LEU A 21 8.14 -3.43 -14.09
CA LEU A 21 9.42 -4.00 -13.70
C LEU A 21 10.13 -4.51 -14.96
N ALA A 22 11.16 -3.80 -15.41
CA ALA A 22 11.96 -4.15 -16.57
C ALA A 22 13.23 -4.93 -16.18
N LEU A 23 13.71 -4.76 -14.95
CA LEU A 23 14.84 -5.50 -14.39
C LEU A 23 14.53 -5.94 -12.97
N VAL A 24 14.82 -7.20 -12.65
CA VAL A 24 14.98 -7.71 -11.29
C VAL A 24 16.18 -8.64 -11.32
N SER A 25 17.33 -8.24 -10.75
CA SER A 25 18.57 -8.99 -10.92
C SER A 25 19.58 -8.73 -9.82
N ASP A 26 20.34 -9.77 -9.50
CA ASP A 26 21.56 -9.78 -8.69
C ASP A 26 22.85 -9.84 -9.56
N ASP A 27 22.73 -9.95 -10.90
CA ASP A 27 23.87 -9.96 -11.82
C ASP A 27 24.32 -8.52 -12.17
N PRO A 28 25.55 -8.11 -11.78
CA PRO A 28 26.06 -6.77 -12.05
C PRO A 28 26.08 -6.42 -13.55
N ARG A 29 26.29 -7.41 -14.43
CA ARG A 29 26.34 -7.16 -15.89
C ARG A 29 24.95 -6.79 -16.43
N ARG A 30 23.89 -7.40 -15.93
CA ARG A 30 22.52 -7.06 -16.30
C ARG A 30 22.12 -5.69 -15.76
N ILE A 31 22.56 -5.36 -14.56
CA ILE A 31 22.30 -4.04 -13.95
C ILE A 31 22.99 -2.96 -14.77
N GLU A 32 24.26 -3.17 -15.14
CA GLU A 32 25.00 -2.21 -15.93
C GLU A 32 24.47 -2.09 -17.37
N ALA A 33 24.00 -3.18 -17.96
CA ALA A 33 23.33 -3.14 -19.28
C ALA A 33 22.07 -2.29 -19.21
N PHE A 34 21.23 -2.47 -18.18
CA PHE A 34 20.03 -1.68 -17.98
C PHE A 34 20.34 -0.17 -17.85
N ARG A 35 21.39 0.20 -17.10
CA ARG A 35 21.84 1.61 -16.99
C ARG A 35 22.20 2.21 -18.33
N ARG A 36 22.90 1.46 -19.17
CA ARG A 36 23.31 1.92 -20.52
C ARG A 36 22.12 2.07 -21.47
N GLU A 37 21.13 1.19 -21.36
CA GLU A 37 19.91 1.24 -22.17
C GLU A 37 18.96 2.36 -21.75
N HIS A 38 19.08 2.82 -20.49
CA HIS A 38 18.22 3.86 -19.92
C HIS A 38 19.05 5.04 -19.39
N PRO A 39 19.73 5.80 -20.27
CA PRO A 39 20.55 6.93 -19.85
C PRO A 39 19.67 8.00 -19.17
N GLY A 40 20.06 8.44 -17.97
CA GLY A 40 19.32 9.40 -17.18
C GLY A 40 18.25 8.78 -16.25
N VAL A 41 18.21 7.45 -16.11
CA VAL A 41 17.40 6.80 -15.10
C VAL A 41 17.75 7.35 -13.69
N ARG A 42 16.72 7.68 -12.92
CA ARG A 42 16.90 8.06 -11.50
C ARG A 42 17.28 6.83 -10.68
N GLU A 43 18.44 6.86 -10.07
CA GLU A 43 18.84 5.81 -9.14
C GLU A 43 18.48 6.18 -7.69
N ILE A 44 18.00 5.19 -6.96
CA ILE A 44 17.69 5.29 -5.54
C ILE A 44 18.57 4.27 -4.81
N ASP A 45 19.40 4.75 -3.88
CA ASP A 45 20.19 3.86 -3.02
C ASP A 45 19.28 3.12 -2.04
N GLY A 46 19.20 1.81 -2.22
CA GLY A 46 18.47 0.87 -1.38
C GLY A 46 19.31 0.17 -0.34
N THR A 47 20.56 0.59 -0.11
CA THR A 47 21.47 -0.05 0.86
C THR A 47 20.82 -0.10 2.25
N GLY A 48 20.79 -1.29 2.85
CA GLY A 48 20.15 -1.52 4.15
C GLY A 48 18.61 -1.49 4.15
N LYS A 49 17.98 -1.46 2.97
CA LYS A 49 16.53 -1.45 2.82
C LYS A 49 16.03 -2.74 2.14
N VAL A 50 14.77 -3.02 2.31
CA VAL A 50 14.07 -4.11 1.60
C VAL A 50 13.10 -3.49 0.60
N LEU A 51 13.19 -3.89 -0.66
CA LEU A 51 12.19 -3.59 -1.67
C LEU A 51 11.24 -4.78 -1.78
N MET A 52 9.96 -4.52 -1.64
CA MET A 52 8.89 -5.51 -1.72
C MET A 52 7.68 -4.94 -2.47
N PRO A 53 6.78 -5.78 -2.98
CA PRO A 53 5.48 -5.30 -3.45
C PRO A 53 4.74 -4.52 -2.35
N GLY A 54 3.93 -3.55 -2.75
CA GLY A 54 3.07 -2.85 -1.81
C GLY A 54 2.11 -3.80 -1.11
N LEU A 55 1.73 -3.47 0.11
CA LEU A 55 0.79 -4.26 0.89
C LEU A 55 -0.61 -4.20 0.27
N ILE A 56 -1.36 -5.28 0.41
CA ILE A 56 -2.74 -5.39 -0.06
C ILE A 56 -3.66 -5.39 1.16
N ASN A 57 -4.57 -4.42 1.21
CA ASN A 57 -5.62 -4.38 2.21
C ASN A 57 -6.89 -5.00 1.63
N THR A 58 -7.29 -6.14 2.13
CA THR A 58 -8.47 -6.88 1.64
C THR A 58 -9.76 -6.54 2.39
N HIS A 59 -9.69 -5.75 3.46
CA HIS A 59 -10.85 -5.32 4.23
C HIS A 59 -10.56 -4.03 4.98
N CYS A 60 -11.37 -2.99 4.78
CA CYS A 60 -11.35 -1.79 5.59
C CYS A 60 -12.70 -1.05 5.53
N HIS A 61 -12.92 -0.17 6.51
CA HIS A 61 -14.04 0.77 6.56
C HIS A 61 -13.49 2.19 6.44
N VAL A 62 -12.88 2.49 5.29
CA VAL A 62 -12.03 3.66 5.10
C VAL A 62 -12.74 4.99 5.38
N ALA A 63 -14.03 5.10 5.06
CA ALA A 63 -14.83 6.30 5.33
C ALA A 63 -15.05 6.53 6.85
N MET A 64 -14.94 5.47 7.67
CA MET A 64 -15.10 5.55 9.12
C MET A 64 -13.84 6.03 9.85
N THR A 65 -12.80 6.49 9.16
CA THR A 65 -11.54 6.94 9.78
C THR A 65 -11.78 8.07 10.80
N LEU A 66 -12.74 8.94 10.57
CA LEU A 66 -13.13 10.00 11.51
C LEU A 66 -13.83 9.49 12.77
N GLN A 67 -14.28 8.24 12.77
CA GLN A 67 -14.96 7.61 13.92
C GLN A 67 -14.00 6.79 14.78
N ARG A 68 -12.71 6.84 14.51
CA ARG A 68 -11.70 6.07 15.24
C ARG A 68 -11.72 6.38 16.73
N GLY A 69 -11.83 5.34 17.57
CA GLY A 69 -11.93 5.49 19.02
C GLY A 69 -13.31 5.93 19.51
N TYR A 70 -14.30 6.01 18.63
CA TYR A 70 -15.66 6.34 19.02
C TYR A 70 -16.40 5.09 19.52
N ALA A 71 -16.78 5.09 20.80
CA ALA A 71 -17.53 4.01 21.45
C ALA A 71 -16.80 2.65 21.42
N ASP A 72 -15.61 2.58 22.01
CA ASP A 72 -14.82 1.35 22.16
C ASP A 72 -15.40 0.43 23.25
N ASP A 73 -15.02 -0.86 23.20
CA ASP A 73 -15.37 -1.91 24.20
C ASP A 73 -16.87 -2.17 24.37
N ILE A 74 -17.63 -2.06 23.30
CA ILE A 74 -19.09 -2.27 23.31
C ILE A 74 -19.44 -3.50 22.45
N ALA A 75 -20.44 -4.28 22.88
CA ALA A 75 -20.96 -5.39 22.09
C ALA A 75 -21.40 -4.92 20.68
N LEU A 76 -21.05 -5.68 19.64
CA LEU A 76 -21.20 -5.30 18.24
C LEU A 76 -22.60 -4.72 17.89
N MET A 77 -23.67 -5.40 18.28
CA MET A 77 -25.01 -4.95 17.92
C MET A 77 -25.39 -3.64 18.62
N LYS A 78 -24.97 -3.49 19.87
CA LYS A 78 -25.17 -2.23 20.60
C LYS A 78 -24.34 -1.11 19.97
N TRP A 79 -23.08 -1.37 19.64
CA TRP A 79 -22.19 -0.44 18.96
C TRP A 79 -22.78 0.05 17.63
N LEU A 80 -23.30 -0.86 16.79
CA LEU A 80 -23.93 -0.51 15.53
C LEU A 80 -25.19 0.35 15.74
N HIS A 81 -26.14 -0.11 16.58
CA HIS A 81 -27.45 0.52 16.69
C HIS A 81 -27.45 1.84 17.46
N GLU A 82 -26.62 1.95 18.51
CA GLU A 82 -26.66 3.10 19.41
C GLU A 82 -25.61 4.17 19.05
N TYR A 83 -24.55 3.80 18.29
CA TYR A 83 -23.45 4.70 18.02
C TYR A 83 -23.19 4.89 16.51
N ILE A 84 -22.91 3.80 15.78
CA ILE A 84 -22.41 3.95 14.40
C ILE A 84 -23.52 4.39 13.44
N TRP A 85 -24.63 3.69 13.38
CA TRP A 85 -25.70 4.06 12.46
C TRP A 85 -26.30 5.44 12.75
N PRO A 86 -26.53 5.85 14.02
CA PRO A 86 -26.94 7.22 14.31
C PRO A 86 -25.91 8.27 13.91
N PHE A 87 -24.61 7.96 14.03
CA PHE A 87 -23.53 8.85 13.58
C PHE A 87 -23.52 8.96 12.05
N GLU A 88 -23.51 7.82 11.35
CA GLU A 88 -23.50 7.78 9.88
C GLU A 88 -24.71 8.48 9.26
N ALA A 89 -25.88 8.36 9.90
CA ALA A 89 -27.10 9.04 9.44
C ALA A 89 -27.02 10.57 9.48
N GLN A 90 -26.06 11.14 10.21
CA GLN A 90 -25.84 12.58 10.34
C GLN A 90 -24.67 13.08 9.50
N GLN A 91 -23.85 12.17 8.95
CA GLN A 91 -22.71 12.56 8.13
C GLN A 91 -23.15 13.17 6.79
N THR A 92 -22.47 14.22 6.43
CA THR A 92 -22.58 14.80 5.10
C THR A 92 -21.73 14.01 4.09
N PRO A 93 -22.03 14.07 2.78
CA PRO A 93 -21.18 13.47 1.76
C PRO A 93 -19.72 13.95 1.82
N ASP A 94 -19.49 15.20 2.14
CA ASP A 94 -18.15 15.78 2.23
C ASP A 94 -17.34 15.18 3.41
N GLU A 95 -17.98 14.94 4.55
CA GLU A 95 -17.34 14.28 5.70
C GLU A 95 -16.99 12.81 5.40
N ILE A 96 -17.84 12.10 4.66
CA ILE A 96 -17.55 10.72 4.20
C ILE A 96 -16.33 10.71 3.29
N VAL A 97 -16.26 11.64 2.33
CA VAL A 97 -15.12 11.78 1.43
C VAL A 97 -13.85 12.11 2.22
N LEU A 98 -13.92 13.08 3.12
CA LEU A 98 -12.78 13.49 3.96
C LEU A 98 -12.25 12.32 4.81
N GLY A 99 -13.16 11.55 5.44
CA GLY A 99 -12.79 10.35 6.20
C GLY A 99 -12.09 9.30 5.32
N ALA A 100 -12.60 9.09 4.11
CA ALA A 100 -12.00 8.16 3.16
C ALA A 100 -10.61 8.64 2.68
N GLU A 101 -10.46 9.91 2.33
CA GLU A 101 -9.17 10.49 1.91
C GLU A 101 -8.12 10.38 3.02
N MET A 102 -8.49 10.70 4.25
CA MET A 102 -7.61 10.56 5.41
C MET A 102 -7.13 9.12 5.59
N GLY A 103 -8.04 8.15 5.54
CA GLY A 103 -7.69 6.74 5.66
C GLY A 103 -6.82 6.23 4.50
N ILE A 104 -7.07 6.69 3.28
CA ILE A 104 -6.26 6.37 2.10
C ILE A 104 -4.84 6.91 2.26
N VAL A 105 -4.67 8.14 2.73
CA VAL A 105 -3.35 8.73 2.99
C VAL A 105 -2.58 7.91 4.02
N GLU A 106 -3.22 7.52 5.12
CA GLU A 106 -2.60 6.65 6.13
C GLU A 106 -2.18 5.29 5.56
N MET A 107 -3.05 4.67 4.76
CA MET A 107 -2.74 3.40 4.09
C MET A 107 -1.55 3.53 3.16
N LEU A 108 -1.49 4.57 2.33
CA LEU A 108 -0.37 4.82 1.41
C LEU A 108 0.94 5.07 2.17
N LEU A 109 0.91 5.85 3.24
CA LEU A 109 2.07 6.08 4.11
C LEU A 109 2.51 4.80 4.83
N GLY A 110 1.59 3.89 5.12
CA GLY A 110 1.84 2.57 5.66
C GLY A 110 2.30 1.52 4.64
N GLY A 111 2.38 1.89 3.34
CA GLY A 111 2.83 0.99 2.26
C GLY A 111 1.73 0.12 1.65
N VAL A 112 0.47 0.40 1.94
CA VAL A 112 -0.68 -0.24 1.26
C VAL A 112 -0.87 0.41 -0.11
N THR A 113 -0.95 -0.41 -1.17
CA THR A 113 -1.08 0.05 -2.57
C THR A 113 -2.30 -0.52 -3.28
N THR A 114 -2.99 -1.48 -2.64
CA THR A 114 -4.17 -2.16 -3.21
C THR A 114 -5.17 -2.45 -2.12
#